data_4a69a3fbc75167dc97beda8f74fb6f94
#
_entry.id   4a69a3fbc75167dc97beda8f74fb6f94
#
_cell.length_a   1.000
_cell.length_b   1.000
_cell.length_c   1.000
_cell.angle_alpha   90.00
_cell.angle_beta   90.00
_cell.angle_gamma   90.00
#
_symmetry.space_group_name_H-M   'P 1'
#
loop_
_entity.id
_entity.type
_entity.pdbx_description
1 polymer ?
#
loop_
_entity_poly.entity_id
_entity_poly.type
_entity_poly.pdbx_seq_one_letter_code
_entity_poly.pdbx_strand_id
1 'polypeptide(L)'
;MLQNKMRAKFGLSLSNRAVLFDWATMDDLVEAAIIAEESGCFSGVWVGDNLLSKPRIESIVTLSAIAARTTRVKLGTICLASFPLRDPILLAIQWASLDVLSRGRTILAVCSGGSASDGPQFAQELANMNVSSGDRVGRLVEGVQIIRRLWSEERVTHQGTFYSFTDLEVLPKPVQKSVPILIAANPKPQGLDDRVVDRI
;
A
#
# COMPACT_ATOMS: atom_id res chain seq x y z
N MET A 1 -36.51 2.89 -16.92
CA MET A 1 -35.43 2.41 -16.05
C MET A 1 -34.11 2.61 -16.78
N LEU A 2 -33.35 3.65 -16.46
CA LEU A 2 -32.05 3.92 -17.06
C LEU A 2 -31.06 2.93 -16.43
N GLN A 3 -30.55 2.01 -17.24
CA GLN A 3 -29.45 1.12 -16.89
C GLN A 3 -28.26 1.99 -16.45
N ASN A 4 -27.90 1.85 -15.18
CA ASN A 4 -26.69 2.44 -14.63
C ASN A 4 -25.49 1.76 -15.29
N LYS A 5 -25.08 2.23 -16.48
CA LYS A 5 -23.90 1.73 -17.19
C LYS A 5 -22.70 2.01 -16.25
N MET A 6 -22.15 0.97 -15.65
CA MET A 6 -20.87 1.07 -14.95
C MET A 6 -19.82 1.61 -15.93
N ARG A 7 -19.46 2.86 -15.78
CA ARG A 7 -18.32 3.44 -16.52
C ARG A 7 -17.03 2.86 -15.94
N ALA A 8 -16.19 2.33 -16.81
CA ALA A 8 -14.85 1.92 -16.43
C ALA A 8 -14.12 3.11 -15.78
N LYS A 9 -13.44 2.82 -14.65
CA LYS A 9 -12.62 3.81 -13.96
C LYS A 9 -11.16 3.51 -14.28
N PHE A 10 -10.41 4.50 -14.70
CA PHE A 10 -8.99 4.37 -15.00
C PHE A 10 -8.15 4.94 -13.85
N GLY A 11 -7.02 4.31 -13.58
CA GLY A 11 -6.00 4.81 -12.67
C GLY A 11 -4.72 5.09 -13.44
N LEU A 12 -4.01 6.17 -13.08
CA LEU A 12 -2.68 6.47 -13.59
C LEU A 12 -1.63 5.87 -12.65
N SER A 13 -0.73 5.07 -13.19
CA SER A 13 0.44 4.57 -12.43
C SER A 13 1.65 5.45 -12.75
N LEU A 14 2.21 6.07 -11.70
CA LEU A 14 3.42 6.89 -11.79
C LEU A 14 4.64 6.09 -11.35
N SER A 15 5.71 6.18 -12.13
CA SER A 15 6.96 5.50 -11.82
C SER A 15 7.83 6.34 -10.89
N ASN A 16 7.63 6.21 -9.57
CA ASN A 16 8.52 6.84 -8.57
C ASN A 16 9.97 6.29 -8.61
N ARG A 17 10.22 5.25 -9.41
CA ARG A 17 11.57 4.74 -9.69
C ARG A 17 12.30 5.57 -10.75
N ALA A 18 11.58 6.22 -11.65
CA ALA A 18 12.15 7.05 -12.72
C ALA A 18 13.04 8.17 -12.17
N VAL A 19 12.73 8.66 -10.97
CA VAL A 19 13.51 9.71 -10.28
C VAL A 19 14.95 9.26 -9.97
N LEU A 20 15.18 7.98 -9.70
CA LEU A 20 16.52 7.46 -9.41
C LEU A 20 17.40 7.32 -10.67
N PHE A 21 16.83 7.48 -11.83
CA PHE A 21 17.54 7.40 -13.13
C PHE A 21 17.54 8.74 -13.88
N ASP A 22 17.18 9.83 -13.20
CA ASP A 22 17.07 11.16 -13.79
C ASP A 22 16.12 11.24 -15.02
N TRP A 23 15.16 10.28 -15.10
CA TRP A 23 14.13 10.28 -16.16
C TRP A 23 12.94 11.16 -15.82
N ALA A 24 12.79 11.50 -14.57
CA ALA A 24 11.79 12.41 -14.04
C ALA A 24 12.28 12.97 -12.70
N THR A 25 11.73 14.11 -12.31
CA THR A 25 11.88 14.68 -10.97
C THR A 25 10.67 14.35 -10.09
N MET A 26 10.74 14.62 -8.81
CA MET A 26 9.55 14.52 -7.94
C MET A 26 8.48 15.54 -8.34
N ASP A 27 8.89 16.72 -8.82
CA ASP A 27 7.94 17.74 -9.32
C ASP A 27 7.19 17.25 -10.56
N ASP A 28 7.87 16.54 -11.48
CA ASP A 28 7.22 15.94 -12.67
C ASP A 28 6.15 14.92 -12.27
N LEU A 29 6.40 14.11 -11.22
CA LEU A 29 5.42 13.14 -10.73
C LEU A 29 4.20 13.83 -10.12
N VAL A 30 4.43 14.88 -9.34
CA VAL A 30 3.36 15.68 -8.75
C VAL A 30 2.54 16.38 -9.82
N GLU A 31 3.21 16.99 -10.82
CA GLU A 31 2.54 17.67 -11.93
C GLU A 31 1.72 16.68 -12.78
N ALA A 32 2.25 15.50 -13.06
CA ALA A 32 1.50 14.44 -13.76
C ALA A 32 0.23 14.02 -12.99
N ALA A 33 0.29 14.00 -11.66
CA ALA A 33 -0.89 13.71 -10.83
C ALA A 33 -1.93 14.85 -10.89
N ILE A 34 -1.49 16.12 -10.92
CA ILE A 34 -2.36 17.29 -11.09
C ILE A 34 -3.05 17.23 -12.45
N ILE A 35 -2.29 17.02 -13.51
CA ILE A 35 -2.83 16.89 -14.89
C ILE A 35 -3.84 15.74 -14.98
N ALA A 36 -3.54 14.58 -14.34
CA ALA A 36 -4.47 13.45 -14.28
C ALA A 36 -5.79 13.83 -13.60
N GLU A 37 -5.70 14.57 -12.48
CA GLU A 37 -6.87 15.07 -11.76
C GLU A 37 -7.70 16.07 -12.60
N GLU A 38 -7.03 17.01 -13.23
CA GLU A 38 -7.66 18.06 -14.04
C GLU A 38 -8.34 17.51 -15.29
N SER A 39 -7.75 16.49 -15.91
CA SER A 39 -8.32 15.83 -17.10
C SER A 39 -9.69 15.21 -16.86
N GLY A 40 -10.02 14.87 -15.60
CA GLY A 40 -11.23 14.15 -15.24
C GLY A 40 -11.31 12.71 -15.77
N CYS A 41 -10.28 12.24 -16.49
CA CYS A 41 -10.22 10.88 -17.06
C CYS A 41 -9.81 9.82 -16.04
N PHE A 42 -9.05 10.23 -15.03
CA PHE A 42 -8.51 9.31 -14.04
C PHE A 42 -9.24 9.44 -12.69
N SER A 43 -9.59 8.30 -12.11
CA SER A 43 -10.21 8.23 -10.78
C SER A 43 -9.21 8.08 -9.65
N GLY A 44 -7.96 7.74 -9.96
CA GLY A 44 -6.90 7.54 -8.98
C GLY A 44 -5.51 7.60 -9.58
N VAL A 45 -4.54 7.89 -8.71
CA VAL A 45 -3.10 7.90 -9.00
C VAL A 45 -2.42 6.89 -8.10
N TRP A 46 -1.52 6.10 -8.68
CA TRP A 46 -0.89 4.97 -8.04
C TRP A 46 0.61 5.04 -8.19
N VAL A 47 1.34 4.61 -7.14
CA VAL A 47 2.80 4.51 -7.16
C VAL A 47 3.26 3.11 -6.84
N GLY A 48 4.41 2.70 -7.38
CA GLY A 48 5.00 1.42 -7.06
C GLY A 48 5.69 1.43 -5.68
N ASP A 49 5.89 0.26 -5.10
CA ASP A 49 6.61 0.08 -3.85
C ASP A 49 7.59 -1.09 -3.90
N ASN A 50 8.77 -0.86 -3.40
CA ASN A 50 9.82 -1.77 -2.95
C ASN A 50 10.81 -0.96 -2.13
N LEU A 51 11.55 -1.59 -1.24
CA LEU A 51 12.58 -0.92 -0.45
C LEU A 51 13.97 -1.06 -1.10
N LEU A 52 14.54 -2.25 -1.10
CA LEU A 52 15.91 -2.51 -1.53
C LEU A 52 16.01 -3.29 -2.83
N SER A 53 15.12 -4.26 -3.08
CA SER A 53 15.20 -5.15 -4.26
C SER A 53 14.98 -4.41 -5.59
N LYS A 54 14.16 -3.39 -5.60
CA LYS A 54 13.91 -2.49 -6.73
C LYS A 54 13.82 -1.06 -6.21
N PRO A 55 14.93 -0.41 -5.87
CA PRO A 55 14.94 0.91 -5.22
C PRO A 55 14.13 1.96 -5.98
N ARG A 56 13.47 2.84 -5.22
CA ARG A 56 12.66 3.95 -5.71
C ARG A 56 12.50 5.00 -4.62
N ILE A 57 11.98 6.15 -4.95
CA ILE A 57 11.53 7.10 -3.93
C ILE A 57 10.41 6.41 -3.14
N GLU A 58 10.46 6.53 -1.82
CA GLU A 58 9.55 5.84 -0.90
C GLU A 58 8.09 6.18 -1.23
N SER A 59 7.24 5.15 -1.23
CA SER A 59 5.88 5.23 -1.78
C SER A 59 4.96 6.16 -0.98
N ILE A 60 5.02 6.10 0.37
CA ILE A 60 4.17 6.95 1.23
C ILE A 60 4.61 8.41 1.14
N VAL A 61 5.92 8.66 1.07
CA VAL A 61 6.47 10.00 0.86
C VAL A 61 6.03 10.58 -0.48
N THR A 62 6.11 9.79 -1.55
CA THR A 62 5.63 10.20 -2.89
C THR A 62 4.13 10.50 -2.88
N LEU A 63 3.32 9.62 -2.29
CA LEU A 63 1.88 9.83 -2.18
C LEU A 63 1.53 11.05 -1.32
N SER A 64 2.32 11.36 -0.30
CA SER A 64 2.13 12.54 0.55
C SER A 64 2.34 13.84 -0.22
N ALA A 65 3.38 13.90 -1.07
CA ALA A 65 3.63 15.04 -1.94
C ALA A 65 2.46 15.24 -2.93
N ILE A 66 1.97 14.17 -3.54
CA ILE A 66 0.82 14.22 -4.44
C ILE A 66 -0.47 14.60 -3.69
N ALA A 67 -0.69 14.05 -2.48
CA ALA A 67 -1.86 14.35 -1.67
C ALA A 67 -1.99 15.83 -1.32
N ALA A 68 -0.88 16.50 -1.07
CA ALA A 68 -0.81 17.92 -0.74
C ALA A 68 -1.18 18.84 -1.92
N ARG A 69 -1.09 18.33 -3.16
CA ARG A 69 -1.30 19.11 -4.40
C ARG A 69 -2.55 18.71 -5.18
N THR A 70 -3.26 17.67 -4.75
CA THR A 70 -4.49 17.16 -5.38
C THR A 70 -5.64 17.15 -4.39
N THR A 71 -6.88 17.08 -4.86
CA THR A 71 -8.08 17.19 -4.02
C THR A 71 -9.13 16.11 -4.28
N ARG A 72 -9.11 15.43 -5.43
CA ARG A 72 -10.18 14.53 -5.89
C ARG A 72 -9.72 13.09 -6.18
N VAL A 73 -8.58 12.93 -6.87
CA VAL A 73 -8.11 11.59 -7.26
C VAL A 73 -7.82 10.74 -6.04
N LYS A 74 -8.19 9.46 -6.10
CA LYS A 74 -7.78 8.47 -5.12
C LYS A 74 -6.28 8.24 -5.19
N LEU A 75 -5.68 7.89 -4.07
CA LEU A 75 -4.23 7.73 -3.93
C LEU A 75 -3.92 6.34 -3.36
N GLY A 76 -3.01 5.62 -3.97
CA GLY A 76 -2.66 4.30 -3.47
C GLY A 76 -1.36 3.74 -4.02
N THR A 77 -1.00 2.58 -3.51
CA THR A 77 0.13 1.80 -4.01
C THR A 77 -0.33 0.75 -5.01
N ILE A 78 0.57 0.32 -5.91
CA ILE A 78 0.28 -0.72 -6.90
C ILE A 78 1.40 -1.78 -6.97
N CYS A 79 1.51 -2.70 -6.03
CA CYS A 79 1.01 -2.73 -4.65
C CYS A 79 2.10 -2.35 -3.66
N LEU A 80 1.80 -2.25 -2.35
CA LEU A 80 2.79 -2.10 -1.29
C LEU A 80 3.51 -3.45 -1.08
N ALA A 81 4.54 -3.68 -1.90
CA ALA A 81 5.28 -4.95 -1.94
C ALA A 81 6.17 -5.15 -0.70
N SER A 82 6.53 -4.07 -0.04
CA SER A 82 7.26 -4.08 1.21
C SER A 82 6.38 -4.29 2.45
N PHE A 83 5.08 -4.54 2.29
CA PHE A 83 4.17 -4.69 3.42
C PHE A 83 4.69 -5.70 4.48
N PRO A 84 5.12 -6.92 4.11
CA PRO A 84 5.62 -7.89 5.10
C PRO A 84 6.93 -7.47 5.78
N LEU A 85 7.64 -6.50 5.22
CA LEU A 85 8.92 -5.98 5.73
C LEU A 85 8.72 -4.80 6.68
N ARG A 86 7.51 -4.24 6.74
CA ARG A 86 7.18 -3.07 7.56
C ARG A 86 6.61 -3.51 8.90
N ASP A 87 6.89 -2.70 9.91
CA ASP A 87 6.17 -2.79 11.18
C ASP A 87 4.71 -2.31 10.98
N PRO A 88 3.69 -3.11 11.35
CA PRO A 88 2.30 -2.77 11.10
C PRO A 88 1.81 -1.59 11.96
N ILE A 89 2.40 -1.34 13.13
CA ILE A 89 2.05 -0.19 13.98
C ILE A 89 2.50 1.10 13.29
N LEU A 90 3.77 1.13 12.88
CA LEU A 90 4.31 2.29 12.17
C LEU A 90 3.55 2.54 10.86
N LEU A 91 3.27 1.49 10.10
CA LEU A 91 2.50 1.60 8.85
C LEU A 91 1.07 2.10 9.10
N ALA A 92 0.42 1.66 10.19
CA ALA A 92 -0.91 2.15 10.55
C ALA A 92 -0.91 3.66 10.81
N ILE A 93 0.10 4.17 11.51
CA ILE A 93 0.28 5.61 11.76
C ILE A 93 0.53 6.38 10.47
N GLN A 94 1.47 5.91 9.65
CA GLN A 94 1.84 6.56 8.39
C GLN A 94 0.66 6.63 7.42
N TRP A 95 -0.07 5.51 7.27
CA TRP A 95 -1.21 5.47 6.35
C TRP A 95 -2.40 6.29 6.84
N ALA A 96 -2.69 6.27 8.15
CA ALA A 96 -3.71 7.13 8.74
C ALA A 96 -3.37 8.61 8.57
N SER A 97 -2.10 8.98 8.74
CA SER A 97 -1.62 10.35 8.51
C SER A 97 -1.78 10.77 7.04
N LEU A 98 -1.47 9.88 6.10
CA LEU A 98 -1.70 10.10 4.67
C LEU A 98 -3.21 10.23 4.36
N ASP A 99 -4.04 9.44 5.03
CA ASP A 99 -5.49 9.51 4.86
C ASP A 99 -6.05 10.85 5.35
N VAL A 100 -5.57 11.34 6.49
CA VAL A 100 -5.90 12.69 7.01
C VAL A 100 -5.42 13.76 6.03
N LEU A 101 -4.17 13.73 5.58
CA LEU A 101 -3.60 14.68 4.64
C LEU A 101 -4.39 14.72 3.33
N SER A 102 -4.80 13.57 2.82
CA SER A 102 -5.56 13.44 1.58
C SER A 102 -7.06 13.67 1.75
N ARG A 103 -7.56 13.90 2.98
CA ARG A 103 -8.98 14.02 3.28
C ARG A 103 -9.80 12.79 2.86
N GLY A 104 -9.30 11.60 3.20
CA GLY A 104 -10.02 10.35 2.98
C GLY A 104 -9.99 9.84 1.54
N ARG A 105 -8.86 10.01 0.84
CA ARG A 105 -8.72 9.55 -0.56
C ARG A 105 -7.84 8.32 -0.72
N THR A 106 -7.31 7.76 0.36
CA THR A 106 -6.35 6.65 0.28
C THR A 106 -7.00 5.30 -0.01
N ILE A 107 -6.26 4.44 -0.70
CA ILE A 107 -6.56 3.02 -0.91
C ILE A 107 -5.25 2.26 -0.68
N LEU A 108 -5.21 1.39 0.32
CA LEU A 108 -4.04 0.58 0.64
C LEU A 108 -4.07 -0.72 -0.17
N ALA A 109 -3.33 -0.78 -1.27
CA ALA A 109 -3.17 -2.03 -2.00
C ALA A 109 -1.85 -2.70 -1.60
N VAL A 110 -1.93 -3.94 -1.11
CA VAL A 110 -0.82 -4.69 -0.53
C VAL A 110 -0.57 -6.00 -1.25
N CYS A 111 0.62 -6.53 -1.15
CA CYS A 111 0.96 -7.88 -1.58
C CYS A 111 2.11 -8.46 -0.73
N SER A 112 2.38 -9.74 -0.92
CA SER A 112 3.45 -10.44 -0.17
C SER A 112 4.87 -10.09 -0.63
N GLY A 113 5.02 -9.23 -1.63
CA GLY A 113 6.33 -8.89 -2.19
C GLY A 113 7.03 -10.07 -2.89
N GLY A 114 8.27 -9.85 -3.33
CA GLY A 114 9.09 -10.89 -3.94
C GLY A 114 9.62 -11.91 -2.92
N SER A 115 9.85 -13.13 -3.38
CA SER A 115 10.44 -14.21 -2.59
C SER A 115 11.94 -14.35 -2.87
N ALA A 116 12.67 -15.07 -2.02
CA ALA A 116 14.08 -15.36 -2.26
C ALA A 116 14.32 -16.12 -3.58
N SER A 117 13.33 -16.87 -4.07
CA SER A 117 13.40 -17.57 -5.36
C SER A 117 13.21 -16.65 -6.58
N ASP A 118 12.73 -15.43 -6.39
CA ASP A 118 12.52 -14.46 -7.48
C ASP A 118 13.81 -13.73 -7.89
N GLY A 119 14.90 -13.94 -7.15
CA GLY A 119 16.22 -13.44 -7.47
C GLY A 119 17.03 -13.01 -6.24
N PRO A 120 18.37 -12.87 -6.40
CA PRO A 120 19.27 -12.57 -5.28
C PRO A 120 18.97 -11.25 -4.59
N GLN A 121 18.50 -10.24 -5.32
CA GLN A 121 18.14 -8.93 -4.75
C GLN A 121 16.98 -9.03 -3.76
N PHE A 122 16.00 -9.93 -4.00
CA PHE A 122 14.90 -10.17 -3.08
C PHE A 122 15.35 -10.96 -1.86
N ALA A 123 16.22 -11.97 -2.05
CA ALA A 123 16.82 -12.69 -0.95
C ALA A 123 17.62 -11.77 -0.02
N GLN A 124 18.41 -10.85 -0.60
CA GLN A 124 19.17 -9.87 0.15
C GLN A 124 18.28 -8.85 0.89
N GLU A 125 17.20 -8.37 0.24
CA GLU A 125 16.22 -7.48 0.88
C GLU A 125 15.61 -8.14 2.13
N LEU A 126 15.13 -9.38 1.98
CA LEU A 126 14.54 -10.14 3.07
C LEU A 126 15.54 -10.34 4.23
N ALA A 127 16.78 -10.70 3.91
CA ALA A 127 17.84 -10.89 4.91
C ALA A 127 18.15 -9.59 5.66
N ASN A 128 18.30 -8.46 4.95
CA ASN A 128 18.58 -7.16 5.56
C ASN A 128 17.42 -6.61 6.39
N MET A 129 16.19 -7.02 6.06
CA MET A 129 14.98 -6.65 6.80
C MET A 129 14.60 -7.68 7.89
N ASN A 130 15.43 -8.70 8.12
CA ASN A 130 15.20 -9.77 9.08
C ASN A 130 13.85 -10.47 8.91
N VAL A 131 13.45 -10.73 7.67
CA VAL A 131 12.20 -11.43 7.34
C VAL A 131 12.50 -12.73 6.59
N SER A 132 12.00 -13.85 7.10
CA SER A 132 12.06 -15.11 6.39
C SER A 132 11.17 -15.10 5.14
N SER A 133 11.65 -15.69 4.06
CA SER A 133 10.87 -15.80 2.82
C SER A 133 9.54 -16.55 3.01
N GLY A 134 9.50 -17.52 3.93
CA GLY A 134 8.30 -18.28 4.28
C GLY A 134 7.27 -17.49 5.07
N ASP A 135 7.71 -16.46 5.80
CA ASP A 135 6.85 -15.72 6.73
C ASP A 135 6.05 -14.59 6.06
N ARG A 136 6.40 -14.23 4.83
CA ARG A 136 5.84 -13.06 4.12
C ARG A 136 4.32 -13.06 4.06
N VAL A 137 3.71 -14.19 3.74
CA VAL A 137 2.24 -14.32 3.64
C VAL A 137 1.60 -14.24 5.02
N GLY A 138 2.18 -14.92 6.01
CA GLY A 138 1.69 -14.84 7.40
C GLY A 138 1.77 -13.42 7.97
N ARG A 139 2.92 -12.74 7.75
CA ARG A 139 3.10 -11.33 8.15
C ARG A 139 2.14 -10.38 7.42
N LEU A 140 1.82 -10.64 6.15
CA LEU A 140 0.82 -9.87 5.41
C LEU A 140 -0.56 -10.03 6.06
N VAL A 141 -1.00 -11.26 6.28
CA VAL A 141 -2.33 -11.55 6.84
C VAL A 141 -2.48 -10.96 8.23
N GLU A 142 -1.53 -11.26 9.12
CA GLU A 142 -1.54 -10.76 10.51
C GLU A 142 -1.43 -9.23 10.56
N GLY A 143 -0.56 -8.64 9.73
CA GLY A 143 -0.38 -7.20 9.65
C GLY A 143 -1.63 -6.46 9.17
N VAL A 144 -2.36 -7.00 8.17
CA VAL A 144 -3.64 -6.41 7.71
C VAL A 144 -4.69 -6.44 8.82
N GLN A 145 -4.78 -7.55 9.58
CA GLN A 145 -5.70 -7.65 10.72
C GLN A 145 -5.36 -6.62 11.81
N ILE A 146 -4.07 -6.48 12.13
CA ILE A 146 -3.59 -5.49 13.11
C ILE A 146 -3.95 -4.08 12.66
N ILE A 147 -3.63 -3.71 11.42
CA ILE A 147 -3.87 -2.36 10.90
C ILE A 147 -5.37 -2.01 10.94
N ARG A 148 -6.24 -2.94 10.53
CA ARG A 148 -7.69 -2.74 10.59
C ARG A 148 -8.15 -2.46 12.03
N ARG A 149 -7.66 -3.22 13.00
CA ARG A 149 -7.99 -3.03 14.41
C ARG A 149 -7.46 -1.70 14.94
N LEU A 150 -6.19 -1.37 14.67
CA LEU A 150 -5.58 -0.10 15.07
C LEU A 150 -6.30 1.13 14.52
N TRP A 151 -6.93 1.02 13.34
CA TRP A 151 -7.70 2.12 12.76
C TRP A 151 -9.12 2.25 13.33
N SER A 152 -9.72 1.15 13.80
CA SER A 152 -11.13 1.12 14.20
C SER A 152 -11.36 1.05 15.70
N GLU A 153 -10.43 0.48 16.47
CA GLU A 153 -10.53 0.32 17.91
C GLU A 153 -9.74 1.43 18.63
N GLU A 154 -10.20 1.83 19.81
CA GLU A 154 -9.51 2.85 20.62
C GLU A 154 -8.17 2.32 21.14
N ARG A 155 -8.20 1.14 21.75
CA ARG A 155 -7.02 0.46 22.30
C ARG A 155 -6.99 -1.00 21.86
N VAL A 156 -5.82 -1.47 21.45
CA VAL A 156 -5.62 -2.80 20.89
C VAL A 156 -4.56 -3.54 21.67
N THR A 157 -4.87 -4.75 22.09
CA THR A 157 -3.90 -5.77 22.50
C THR A 157 -3.87 -6.85 21.44
N HIS A 158 -2.68 -7.25 21.01
CA HIS A 158 -2.46 -8.28 20.02
C HIS A 158 -1.37 -9.26 20.50
N GLN A 159 -1.65 -10.55 20.35
CA GLN A 159 -0.71 -11.65 20.59
C GLN A 159 -0.80 -12.58 19.39
N GLY A 160 0.16 -12.48 18.51
CA GLY A 160 0.18 -13.23 17.24
C GLY A 160 1.48 -13.99 17.05
N THR A 161 1.65 -14.52 15.85
CA THR A 161 2.85 -15.27 15.47
C THR A 161 4.04 -14.35 15.17
N PHE A 162 3.78 -13.21 14.56
CA PHE A 162 4.82 -12.29 14.07
C PHE A 162 4.87 -10.99 14.85
N TYR A 163 3.78 -10.61 15.50
CA TYR A 163 3.67 -9.34 16.21
C TYR A 163 2.98 -9.53 17.55
N SER A 164 3.43 -8.76 18.55
CA SER A 164 2.86 -8.79 19.91
C SER A 164 3.00 -7.42 20.53
N PHE A 165 1.89 -6.89 21.07
CA PHE A 165 1.84 -5.64 21.82
C PHE A 165 0.61 -5.60 22.72
N THR A 166 0.65 -4.73 23.73
CA THR A 166 -0.41 -4.63 24.72
C THR A 166 -0.89 -3.21 24.85
N ASP A 167 -2.23 -3.04 24.88
CA ASP A 167 -2.92 -1.82 25.26
C ASP A 167 -2.45 -0.58 24.46
N LEU A 168 -2.33 -0.73 23.13
CA LEU A 168 -1.81 0.29 22.23
C LEU A 168 -2.95 1.11 21.63
N GLU A 169 -2.83 2.43 21.71
CA GLU A 169 -3.61 3.39 20.94
C GLU A 169 -2.76 3.96 19.79
N VAL A 170 -3.32 4.02 18.60
CA VAL A 170 -2.71 4.65 17.43
C VAL A 170 -3.49 5.89 17.03
N LEU A 171 -2.80 7.02 16.92
CA LEU A 171 -3.31 8.29 16.43
C LEU A 171 -2.39 8.84 15.34
N PRO A 172 -2.93 9.58 14.34
CA PRO A 172 -4.37 9.84 14.15
C PRO A 172 -5.12 8.58 13.72
N LYS A 173 -6.45 8.59 13.84
CA LYS A 173 -7.29 7.64 13.13
C LYS A 173 -7.51 8.12 11.69
N PRO A 174 -7.73 7.23 10.71
CA PRO A 174 -8.11 7.63 9.36
C PRO A 174 -9.38 8.49 9.34
N VAL A 175 -9.50 9.38 8.35
CA VAL A 175 -10.74 10.14 8.08
C VAL A 175 -11.81 9.22 7.51
N GLN A 176 -11.40 8.26 6.69
CA GLN A 176 -12.31 7.25 6.15
C GLN A 176 -12.80 6.34 7.28
N LYS A 177 -14.11 6.18 7.41
CA LYS A 177 -14.70 5.23 8.36
C LYS A 177 -14.19 3.79 8.17
N SER A 178 -13.85 3.44 6.94
CA SER A 178 -13.19 2.19 6.56
C SER A 178 -12.28 2.46 5.37
N VAL A 179 -10.97 2.42 5.60
CA VAL A 179 -9.97 2.55 4.53
C VAL A 179 -10.02 1.29 3.67
N PRO A 180 -10.21 1.42 2.35
CA PRO A 180 -10.16 0.25 1.47
C PRO A 180 -8.77 -0.40 1.48
N ILE A 181 -8.72 -1.71 1.75
CA ILE A 181 -7.51 -2.52 1.63
C ILE A 181 -7.73 -3.51 0.48
N LEU A 182 -6.87 -3.44 -0.53
CA LEU A 182 -6.85 -4.36 -1.66
C LEU A 182 -5.67 -5.31 -1.50
N ILE A 183 -5.89 -6.60 -1.71
CA ILE A 183 -4.82 -7.59 -1.65
C ILE A 183 -4.56 -8.10 -3.05
N ALA A 184 -3.33 -7.85 -3.56
CA ALA A 184 -2.92 -8.37 -4.84
C ALA A 184 -2.48 -9.82 -4.69
N ALA A 185 -3.17 -10.71 -5.38
CA ALA A 185 -2.84 -12.13 -5.49
C ALA A 185 -2.62 -12.49 -6.95
N ASN A 186 -1.50 -13.17 -7.23
CA ASN A 186 -1.28 -13.76 -8.55
C ASN A 186 -1.86 -15.17 -8.54
N PRO A 187 -2.91 -15.44 -9.33
CA PRO A 187 -3.40 -16.81 -9.46
C PRO A 187 -2.31 -17.66 -10.10
N LYS A 188 -2.02 -18.81 -9.50
CA LYS A 188 -1.22 -19.83 -10.18
C LYS A 188 -2.01 -20.37 -11.37
N PRO A 189 -1.35 -21.02 -12.39
CA PRO A 189 -2.08 -21.62 -13.51
C PRO A 189 -3.19 -22.61 -13.11
N GLN A 190 -3.12 -23.15 -11.88
CA GLN A 190 -4.13 -24.04 -11.30
C GLN A 190 -5.26 -23.33 -10.54
N GLY A 191 -5.34 -22.00 -10.57
CA GLY A 191 -6.33 -21.21 -9.86
C GLY A 191 -5.77 -20.47 -8.63
N LEU A 192 -6.64 -19.71 -7.96
CA LEU A 192 -6.30 -19.09 -6.68
C LEU A 192 -6.09 -20.19 -5.63
N ASP A 193 -5.00 -20.10 -4.89
CA ASP A 193 -4.78 -20.97 -3.74
C ASP A 193 -5.84 -20.62 -2.67
N ASP A 194 -6.76 -21.55 -2.40
CA ASP A 194 -7.84 -21.36 -1.42
C ASP A 194 -7.32 -20.88 -0.07
N ARG A 195 -6.07 -21.23 0.27
CA ARG A 195 -5.38 -20.75 1.48
C ARG A 195 -5.17 -19.24 1.53
N VAL A 196 -5.22 -18.55 0.40
CA VAL A 196 -5.13 -17.07 0.34
C VAL A 196 -6.51 -16.44 0.46
N VAL A 197 -7.53 -17.10 -0.10
CA VAL A 197 -8.92 -16.60 -0.09
C VAL A 197 -9.56 -16.77 1.28
N ASP A 198 -9.33 -17.91 1.95
CA ASP A 198 -9.93 -18.24 3.25
C ASP A 198 -9.30 -17.51 4.46
N ARG A 199 -8.22 -16.74 4.27
CA ARG A 199 -7.49 -16.05 5.34
C ARG A 199 -7.70 -14.54 5.40
N ILE A 200 -8.52 -13.99 4.49
CA ILE A 200 -8.81 -12.56 4.35
C ILE A 200 -10.23 -12.27 4.83
#